data_a018560b887123576d9f775f25efe5db
#
_entry.id   a018560b887123576d9f775f25efe5db
#
_cell.length_a   1.000
_cell.length_b   1.000
_cell.length_c   1.000
_cell.angle_alpha   90.00
_cell.angle_beta   90.00
_cell.angle_gamma   90.00
#
_symmetry.space_group_name_H-M   'P 1'
#
loop_
_entity.id
_entity.type
_entity.pdbx_description
1 polymer ?
#
loop_
_entity_poly.entity_id
_entity_poly.type
_entity_poly.pdbx_seq_one_letter_code
_entity_poly.pdbx_strand_id
1 'polypeptide(L)'
;AIRDVYKRQRLEGREPHSRPVLEMASQRGRLTIVMAVFLVLAVSLASRALQLQAIEAPAYAASAAARMKYTYALQPNRGELTDRNGIVMAQTQPAVLVFVDPRMISRNGVDERVTMTREQQEKAAAAPKAVAKILATRLGGQPEDYRKAVTATDAKGKLSRYSVVRHHVDSYTFDLIKKDMKQGGWYGVFSSNDPIRTYPSGQVASNVVGFVNAEGKGAGGFEYSHNKQLAGVPGKESYEASTWGRIPLGSNTLVPAVDGTSYTLTLDAQLQLMAQQALGTAIKNAKAKSGEIVMMDVTNGEVLAMASMPTFDSNKPGKAKENQTRNRVIQDAYEPGSVQKAVSY
;
A
#
# COMPACT_ATOMS: atom_id res chain seq x y z
N ALA A 1 -113.19 -53.60 30.61
CA ALA A 1 -112.07 -53.61 31.54
C ALA A 1 -110.70 -53.59 30.84
N ILE A 2 -110.50 -52.89 29.72
CA ILE A 2 -109.17 -52.70 29.08
C ILE A 2 -109.00 -51.25 28.51
N ARG A 3 -109.61 -50.29 29.19
CA ARG A 3 -109.56 -48.91 28.66
C ARG A 3 -108.95 -47.88 29.58
N ASP A 4 -108.47 -48.27 30.77
CA ASP A 4 -107.97 -47.31 31.77
C ASP A 4 -106.46 -47.40 32.15
N VAL A 5 -105.70 -48.22 31.42
CA VAL A 5 -104.22 -48.33 31.69
C VAL A 5 -103.40 -47.42 30.86
N TYR A 6 -103.94 -46.77 29.82
CA TYR A 6 -103.15 -45.90 28.94
C TYR A 6 -103.18 -44.41 29.23
N LYS A 7 -103.67 -43.99 30.41
CA LYS A 7 -103.81 -42.58 30.74
C LYS A 7 -102.93 -42.09 31.87
N ARG A 8 -101.86 -42.81 32.25
CA ARG A 8 -100.95 -42.33 33.26
C ARG A 8 -99.48 -42.62 32.96
N GLN A 9 -99.00 -42.39 31.74
CA GLN A 9 -97.66 -42.10 31.50
C GLN A 9 -97.58 -40.73 30.85
N ARG A 10 -97.76 -39.70 31.67
CA ARG A 10 -97.28 -38.37 31.37
C ARG A 10 -95.76 -38.48 31.42
N LEU A 11 -95.15 -38.64 30.29
CA LEU A 11 -93.74 -38.49 30.14
C LEU A 11 -93.41 -37.08 30.66
N GLU A 12 -92.74 -37.00 31.80
CA GLU A 12 -92.05 -35.81 32.25
C GLU A 12 -91.10 -35.41 31.10
N GLY A 13 -91.45 -34.29 30.46
CA GLY A 13 -90.66 -33.76 29.39
C GLY A 13 -89.33 -33.38 29.97
N ARG A 14 -88.30 -34.15 29.65
CA ARG A 14 -86.93 -33.63 29.70
C ARG A 14 -86.88 -32.37 28.82
N GLU A 15 -86.71 -31.24 29.45
CA GLU A 15 -86.38 -30.02 28.72
C GLU A 15 -85.15 -30.32 27.85
N PRO A 16 -85.19 -30.03 26.53
CA PRO A 16 -84.00 -30.17 25.71
C PRO A 16 -82.97 -29.22 26.29
N HIS A 17 -81.89 -29.77 26.82
CA HIS A 17 -80.74 -28.97 27.12
C HIS A 17 -80.40 -28.20 25.82
N SER A 18 -80.64 -26.88 25.83
CA SER A 18 -80.21 -25.98 24.77
C SER A 18 -78.69 -26.05 24.74
N ARG A 19 -78.16 -26.80 23.81
CA ARG A 19 -76.70 -26.69 23.52
C ARG A 19 -76.50 -25.26 23.24
N PRO A 20 -75.47 -24.61 23.91
CA PRO A 20 -75.10 -23.23 23.55
C PRO A 20 -74.78 -23.26 22.07
N VAL A 21 -75.59 -22.70 21.23
CA VAL A 21 -75.26 -22.39 19.84
C VAL A 21 -74.21 -21.33 19.97
N LEU A 22 -72.93 -21.70 19.74
CA LEU A 22 -71.84 -20.73 19.58
C LEU A 22 -72.25 -19.86 18.39
N GLU A 23 -72.70 -18.65 18.67
CA GLU A 23 -72.92 -17.65 17.65
C GLU A 23 -71.62 -17.48 16.89
N MET A 24 -71.58 -18.01 15.69
CA MET A 24 -70.38 -17.76 14.83
C MET A 24 -70.33 -16.28 14.56
N ALA A 25 -69.36 -15.62 15.14
CA ALA A 25 -69.09 -14.22 14.90
C ALA A 25 -69.17 -13.93 13.40
N SER A 26 -69.88 -12.88 13.04
CA SER A 26 -70.27 -12.59 11.66
C SER A 26 -69.05 -12.67 10.71
N GLN A 27 -69.12 -13.46 9.66
CA GLN A 27 -68.02 -13.62 8.68
C GLN A 27 -67.55 -12.25 8.12
N ARG A 28 -68.47 -11.30 7.99
CA ARG A 28 -68.19 -9.93 7.57
C ARG A 28 -67.26 -9.21 8.54
N GLY A 29 -67.45 -9.29 9.86
CA GLY A 29 -66.61 -8.68 10.86
C GLY A 29 -65.15 -9.24 10.85
N ARG A 30 -65.02 -10.58 10.72
CA ARG A 30 -63.70 -11.23 10.57
C ARG A 30 -62.99 -10.81 9.30
N LEU A 31 -63.71 -10.75 8.17
CA LEU A 31 -63.15 -10.30 6.89
C LEU A 31 -62.69 -8.83 6.97
N THR A 32 -63.46 -7.97 7.60
CA THR A 32 -63.11 -6.55 7.80
C THR A 32 -61.84 -6.40 8.64
N ILE A 33 -61.72 -7.17 9.73
CA ILE A 33 -60.48 -7.15 10.55
C ILE A 33 -59.27 -7.62 9.75
N VAL A 34 -59.41 -8.74 9.02
CA VAL A 34 -58.32 -9.25 8.16
C VAL A 34 -57.95 -8.22 7.10
N MET A 35 -58.92 -7.63 6.41
CA MET A 35 -58.67 -6.55 5.44
C MET A 35 -58.01 -5.31 6.04
N ALA A 36 -58.41 -4.92 7.24
CA ALA A 36 -57.80 -3.81 7.95
C ALA A 36 -56.31 -4.10 8.30
N VAL A 37 -56.01 -5.32 8.77
CA VAL A 37 -54.61 -5.74 9.05
C VAL A 37 -53.80 -5.75 7.76
N PHE A 38 -54.33 -6.28 6.66
CA PHE A 38 -53.65 -6.25 5.36
C PHE A 38 -53.43 -4.83 4.85
N LEU A 39 -54.37 -3.92 5.05
CA LEU A 39 -54.24 -2.52 4.65
C LEU A 39 -53.15 -1.85 5.47
N VAL A 40 -53.08 -2.05 6.79
CA VAL A 40 -52.04 -1.50 7.66
C VAL A 40 -50.66 -2.04 7.24
N LEU A 41 -50.56 -3.32 6.96
CA LEU A 41 -49.32 -3.93 6.46
C LEU A 41 -48.90 -3.33 5.10
N ALA A 42 -49.85 -3.19 4.17
CA ALA A 42 -49.59 -2.59 2.85
C ALA A 42 -49.13 -1.14 2.94
N VAL A 43 -49.80 -0.33 3.77
CA VAL A 43 -49.40 1.06 4.02
C VAL A 43 -48.01 1.14 4.69
N SER A 44 -47.73 0.26 5.66
CA SER A 44 -46.41 0.19 6.31
C SER A 44 -45.30 -0.16 5.30
N LEU A 45 -45.54 -1.18 4.44
CA LEU A 45 -44.59 -1.56 3.38
C LEU A 45 -44.40 -0.44 2.35
N ALA A 46 -45.49 0.20 1.93
CA ALA A 46 -45.43 1.33 0.99
C ALA A 46 -44.66 2.53 1.60
N SER A 47 -44.93 2.86 2.85
CA SER A 47 -44.18 3.91 3.57
C SER A 47 -42.68 3.57 3.68
N ARG A 48 -42.34 2.35 4.00
CA ARG A 48 -40.96 1.89 4.07
C ARG A 48 -40.30 1.90 2.69
N ALA A 49 -41.00 1.47 1.66
CA ALA A 49 -40.50 1.53 0.28
C ALA A 49 -40.24 2.99 -0.16
N LEU A 50 -41.17 3.89 0.14
CA LEU A 50 -41.02 5.32 -0.15
C LEU A 50 -39.84 5.93 0.60
N GLN A 51 -39.69 5.62 1.90
CA GLN A 51 -38.55 6.06 2.70
C GLN A 51 -37.24 5.59 2.09
N LEU A 52 -37.12 4.30 1.74
CA LEU A 52 -35.89 3.74 1.16
C LEU A 52 -35.58 4.31 -0.24
N GLN A 53 -36.60 4.51 -1.07
CA GLN A 53 -36.42 4.91 -2.47
C GLN A 53 -36.35 6.42 -2.67
N ALA A 54 -37.04 7.22 -1.85
CA ALA A 54 -37.08 8.66 -2.04
C ALA A 54 -36.19 9.41 -1.04
N ILE A 55 -36.12 8.96 0.23
CA ILE A 55 -35.41 9.70 1.28
C ILE A 55 -33.99 9.15 1.49
N GLU A 56 -33.87 7.83 1.61
CA GLU A 56 -32.60 7.18 1.95
C GLU A 56 -31.77 6.76 0.72
N ALA A 57 -32.38 6.70 -0.48
CA ALA A 57 -31.70 6.25 -1.70
C ALA A 57 -30.40 7.02 -2.02
N PRO A 58 -30.35 8.35 -1.91
CA PRO A 58 -29.12 9.09 -2.16
C PRO A 58 -27.99 8.70 -1.18
N ALA A 59 -28.33 8.48 0.10
CA ALA A 59 -27.36 8.08 1.13
C ALA A 59 -26.82 6.65 0.88
N TYR A 60 -27.70 5.72 0.51
CA TYR A 60 -27.28 4.37 0.14
C TYR A 60 -26.45 4.35 -1.15
N ALA A 61 -26.83 5.14 -2.16
CA ALA A 61 -26.07 5.27 -3.39
C ALA A 61 -24.69 5.84 -3.13
N ALA A 62 -24.58 6.90 -2.32
CA ALA A 62 -23.30 7.49 -1.93
C ALA A 62 -22.42 6.49 -1.14
N SER A 63 -23.01 5.74 -0.22
CA SER A 63 -22.30 4.71 0.54
C SER A 63 -21.82 3.56 -0.34
N ALA A 64 -22.61 3.14 -1.31
CA ALA A 64 -22.24 2.11 -2.29
C ALA A 64 -21.11 2.60 -3.19
N ALA A 65 -21.21 3.82 -3.72
CA ALA A 65 -20.16 4.44 -4.53
C ALA A 65 -18.85 4.59 -3.75
N ALA A 66 -18.91 5.02 -2.48
CA ALA A 66 -17.74 5.14 -1.62
C ALA A 66 -17.04 3.79 -1.38
N ARG A 67 -17.79 2.69 -1.27
CA ARG A 67 -17.23 1.33 -1.11
C ARG A 67 -16.63 0.77 -2.39
N MET A 68 -17.08 1.24 -3.55
CA MET A 68 -16.55 0.83 -4.86
C MET A 68 -15.39 1.72 -5.32
N LYS A 69 -15.17 2.86 -4.68
CA LYS A 69 -14.13 3.82 -5.06
C LYS A 69 -12.79 3.41 -4.46
N TYR A 70 -11.86 3.09 -5.34
CA TYR A 70 -10.45 2.85 -5.01
C TYR A 70 -9.62 4.07 -5.39
N THR A 71 -8.72 4.45 -4.51
CA THR A 71 -7.84 5.61 -4.70
C THR A 71 -6.42 5.18 -4.49
N TYR A 72 -5.57 5.44 -5.48
CA TYR A 72 -4.13 5.19 -5.43
C TYR A 72 -3.37 6.51 -5.54
N ALA A 73 -2.32 6.66 -4.73
CA ALA A 73 -1.34 7.72 -4.93
C ALA A 73 -0.39 7.32 -6.06
N LEU A 74 -0.27 8.18 -7.06
CA LEU A 74 0.73 8.04 -8.12
C LEU A 74 2.00 8.70 -7.64
N GLN A 75 3.04 7.91 -7.44
CA GLN A 75 4.32 8.44 -6.97
C GLN A 75 5.05 9.14 -8.11
N PRO A 76 5.56 10.38 -7.89
CA PRO A 76 6.42 11.06 -8.84
C PRO A 76 7.79 10.40 -8.90
N ASN A 77 8.50 10.58 -9.99
CA ASN A 77 9.92 10.28 -10.06
C ASN A 77 10.70 11.37 -9.33
N ARG A 78 11.60 10.96 -8.43
CA ARG A 78 12.48 11.92 -7.76
C ARG A 78 13.52 12.45 -8.75
N GLY A 79 13.73 13.78 -8.77
CA GLY A 79 14.65 14.47 -9.67
C GLY A 79 16.06 13.89 -9.62
N GLU A 80 16.72 13.85 -10.74
CA GLU A 80 18.09 13.37 -10.91
C GLU A 80 19.09 14.41 -10.46
N LEU A 81 20.27 13.98 -9.96
CA LEU A 81 21.41 14.83 -9.71
C LEU A 81 22.55 14.42 -10.62
N THR A 82 23.06 15.36 -11.39
CA THR A 82 24.22 15.17 -12.26
C THR A 82 25.36 16.11 -11.85
N ASP A 83 26.58 15.76 -12.20
CA ASP A 83 27.71 16.69 -12.17
C ASP A 83 27.63 17.69 -13.34
N ARG A 84 28.58 18.63 -13.40
CA ARG A 84 28.67 19.64 -14.47
C ARG A 84 28.82 19.05 -15.89
N ASN A 85 29.32 17.82 -16.01
CA ASN A 85 29.58 17.11 -17.25
C ASN A 85 28.44 16.12 -17.59
N GLY A 86 27.35 16.08 -16.82
CA GLY A 86 26.23 15.16 -17.01
C GLY A 86 26.44 13.75 -16.44
N ILE A 87 27.50 13.55 -15.62
CA ILE A 87 27.71 12.27 -14.93
C ILE A 87 26.67 12.15 -13.81
N VAL A 88 25.89 11.05 -13.83
CA VAL A 88 24.83 10.80 -12.85
C VAL A 88 25.42 10.55 -11.47
N MET A 89 25.05 11.40 -10.52
CA MET A 89 25.45 11.30 -9.11
C MET A 89 24.35 10.67 -8.25
N ALA A 90 23.09 10.95 -8.57
CA ALA A 90 21.93 10.31 -7.93
C ALA A 90 20.77 10.18 -8.91
N GLN A 91 20.19 8.99 -9.01
CA GLN A 91 19.04 8.70 -9.87
C GLN A 91 18.04 7.77 -9.18
N THR A 92 16.80 7.81 -9.63
CA THR A 92 15.75 6.89 -9.19
C THR A 92 15.58 5.79 -10.19
N GLN A 93 15.71 4.54 -9.77
CA GLN A 93 15.43 3.37 -10.61
C GLN A 93 14.06 2.81 -10.26
N PRO A 94 13.26 2.42 -11.28
CA PRO A 94 11.97 1.82 -11.06
C PRO A 94 12.12 0.46 -10.37
N ALA A 95 11.48 0.32 -9.22
CA ALA A 95 11.43 -0.92 -8.48
C ALA A 95 10.07 -1.07 -7.79
N VAL A 96 9.78 -2.27 -7.32
CA VAL A 96 8.52 -2.59 -6.67
C VAL A 96 8.75 -3.33 -5.34
N LEU A 97 7.88 -3.06 -4.39
CA LEU A 97 7.67 -3.90 -3.23
C LEU A 97 6.85 -5.12 -3.66
N VAL A 98 7.37 -6.31 -3.45
CA VAL A 98 6.63 -7.56 -3.64
C VAL A 98 6.02 -7.98 -2.32
N PHE A 99 4.71 -8.20 -2.32
CA PHE A 99 3.97 -8.69 -1.17
C PHE A 99 3.00 -9.79 -1.57
N VAL A 100 2.56 -10.55 -0.60
CA VAL A 100 1.62 -11.67 -0.80
C VAL A 100 0.38 -11.51 0.07
N ASP A 101 -0.71 -12.12 -0.38
CA ASP A 101 -1.92 -12.38 0.41
C ASP A 101 -1.96 -13.87 0.76
N PRO A 102 -1.47 -14.28 1.95
CA PRO A 102 -1.48 -15.67 2.40
C PRO A 102 -2.86 -16.32 2.38
N ARG A 103 -3.90 -15.53 2.67
CA ARG A 103 -5.29 -16.00 2.68
C ARG A 103 -5.76 -16.33 1.26
N MET A 104 -5.43 -15.49 0.27
CA MET A 104 -5.70 -15.77 -1.13
C MET A 104 -4.89 -16.98 -1.65
N ILE A 105 -3.62 -17.09 -1.27
CA ILE A 105 -2.76 -18.22 -1.64
C ILE A 105 -3.34 -19.53 -1.12
N SER A 106 -3.78 -19.59 0.15
CA SER A 106 -4.32 -20.81 0.77
C SER A 106 -5.59 -21.33 0.10
N ARG A 107 -6.27 -20.51 -0.67
CA ARG A 107 -7.44 -20.87 -1.46
C ARG A 107 -7.19 -20.81 -2.98
N ASN A 108 -5.98 -20.55 -3.36
CA ASN A 108 -5.57 -20.31 -4.75
C ASN A 108 -6.51 -19.38 -5.53
N GLY A 109 -6.92 -18.27 -4.91
CA GLY A 109 -7.79 -17.26 -5.52
C GLY A 109 -9.28 -17.57 -5.51
N VAL A 110 -9.73 -18.71 -4.97
CA VAL A 110 -11.17 -19.04 -4.85
C VAL A 110 -11.80 -18.19 -3.76
N ASP A 111 -12.95 -17.55 -4.08
CA ASP A 111 -13.69 -16.71 -3.13
C ASP A 111 -14.06 -17.49 -1.85
N GLU A 112 -13.97 -16.83 -0.71
CA GLU A 112 -14.22 -17.44 0.61
C GLU A 112 -15.66 -17.93 0.79
N ARG A 113 -16.59 -17.32 0.07
CA ARG A 113 -18.03 -17.65 0.09
C ARG A 113 -18.36 -18.89 -0.74
N VAL A 114 -17.43 -19.35 -1.57
CA VAL A 114 -17.64 -20.50 -2.45
C VAL A 114 -17.01 -21.75 -1.84
N THR A 115 -17.76 -22.84 -1.82
CA THR A 115 -17.24 -24.17 -1.45
C THR A 115 -16.35 -24.68 -2.58
N MET A 116 -15.08 -24.98 -2.26
CA MET A 116 -14.12 -25.49 -3.24
C MET A 116 -14.44 -26.92 -3.66
N THR A 117 -14.29 -27.21 -4.95
CA THR A 117 -14.29 -28.58 -5.46
C THR A 117 -13.04 -29.33 -4.97
N ARG A 118 -13.04 -30.65 -5.08
CA ARG A 118 -11.88 -31.48 -4.68
C ARG A 118 -10.59 -31.09 -5.43
N GLU A 119 -10.70 -30.87 -6.74
CA GLU A 119 -9.57 -30.41 -7.55
C GLU A 119 -9.05 -29.03 -7.09
N GLN A 120 -9.95 -28.09 -6.80
CA GLN A 120 -9.58 -26.78 -6.27
C GLN A 120 -8.91 -26.88 -4.90
N GLN A 121 -9.36 -27.81 -4.02
CA GLN A 121 -8.74 -28.06 -2.71
C GLN A 121 -7.32 -28.60 -2.85
N GLU A 122 -7.11 -29.58 -3.73
CA GLU A 122 -5.78 -30.16 -4.00
C GLU A 122 -4.82 -29.08 -4.55
N LYS A 123 -5.28 -28.28 -5.51
CA LYS A 123 -4.50 -27.15 -6.05
C LYS A 123 -4.21 -26.08 -4.99
N ALA A 124 -5.19 -25.73 -4.16
CA ALA A 124 -5.01 -24.77 -3.07
C ALA A 124 -4.01 -25.24 -2.02
N ALA A 125 -4.01 -26.54 -1.69
CA ALA A 125 -3.03 -27.13 -0.77
C ALA A 125 -1.60 -27.07 -1.31
N ALA A 126 -1.42 -27.17 -2.63
CA ALA A 126 -0.12 -27.06 -3.29
C ALA A 126 0.38 -25.62 -3.45
N ALA A 127 -0.52 -24.63 -3.45
CA ALA A 127 -0.24 -23.23 -3.78
C ALA A 127 0.87 -22.60 -2.91
N PRO A 128 0.91 -22.73 -1.57
CA PRO A 128 1.96 -22.09 -0.77
C PRO A 128 3.36 -22.56 -1.16
N LYS A 129 3.53 -23.87 -1.42
CA LYS A 129 4.81 -24.46 -1.83
C LYS A 129 5.21 -24.00 -3.24
N ALA A 130 4.25 -23.97 -4.17
CA ALA A 130 4.48 -23.55 -5.55
C ALA A 130 4.85 -22.06 -5.63
N VAL A 131 4.12 -21.19 -4.93
CA VAL A 131 4.39 -19.76 -4.86
C VAL A 131 5.76 -19.49 -4.23
N ALA A 132 6.09 -20.13 -3.10
CA ALA A 132 7.41 -20.00 -2.48
C ALA A 132 8.54 -20.42 -3.43
N LYS A 133 8.35 -21.49 -4.22
CA LYS A 133 9.33 -21.93 -5.24
C LYS A 133 9.50 -20.89 -6.35
N ILE A 134 8.42 -20.31 -6.86
CA ILE A 134 8.48 -19.25 -7.89
C ILE A 134 9.25 -18.04 -7.34
N LEU A 135 8.91 -17.59 -6.13
CA LEU A 135 9.60 -16.46 -5.49
C LEU A 135 11.10 -16.75 -5.32
N ALA A 136 11.48 -17.95 -4.84
CA ALA A 136 12.87 -18.35 -4.68
C ALA A 136 13.62 -18.37 -6.02
N THR A 137 13.00 -18.89 -7.09
CA THR A 137 13.59 -18.95 -8.43
C THR A 137 13.88 -17.57 -9.00
N ARG A 138 13.00 -16.58 -8.75
CA ARG A 138 13.12 -15.24 -9.35
C ARG A 138 13.83 -14.23 -8.45
N LEU A 139 13.66 -14.35 -7.14
CA LEU A 139 14.28 -13.44 -6.18
C LEU A 139 15.57 -14.00 -5.56
N GLY A 140 15.91 -15.26 -5.85
CA GLY A 140 17.03 -15.95 -5.23
C GLY A 140 16.71 -16.47 -3.82
N GLY A 141 17.59 -17.26 -3.26
CA GLY A 141 17.39 -17.95 -1.97
C GLY A 141 16.71 -19.30 -2.10
N GLN A 142 16.28 -19.86 -0.97
CA GLN A 142 15.59 -21.14 -0.90
C GLN A 142 14.07 -20.94 -0.76
N PRO A 143 13.23 -21.87 -1.23
CA PRO A 143 11.78 -21.77 -1.05
C PRO A 143 11.34 -21.61 0.41
N GLU A 144 12.09 -22.16 1.36
CA GLU A 144 11.82 -22.03 2.80
C GLU A 144 11.95 -20.60 3.31
N ASP A 145 12.80 -19.75 2.71
CA ASP A 145 12.97 -18.35 3.08
C ASP A 145 11.65 -17.56 2.85
N TYR A 146 10.89 -17.98 1.86
CA TYR A 146 9.61 -17.35 1.50
C TYR A 146 8.41 -18.01 2.17
N ARG A 147 8.55 -19.21 2.73
CA ARG A 147 7.46 -19.95 3.37
C ARG A 147 6.79 -19.13 4.49
N LYS A 148 7.61 -18.46 5.31
CA LYS A 148 7.11 -17.60 6.38
C LYS A 148 6.20 -16.48 5.86
N ALA A 149 6.55 -15.88 4.72
CA ALA A 149 5.75 -14.82 4.12
C ALA A 149 4.45 -15.35 3.52
N VAL A 150 4.50 -16.47 2.76
CA VAL A 150 3.32 -17.05 2.07
C VAL A 150 2.32 -17.73 3.03
N THR A 151 2.72 -18.01 4.28
CA THR A 151 1.85 -18.58 5.32
C THR A 151 1.68 -17.68 6.54
N ALA A 152 2.02 -16.39 6.42
CA ALA A 152 1.98 -15.44 7.52
C ALA A 152 0.55 -15.30 8.10
N THR A 153 0.48 -15.20 9.43
CA THR A 153 -0.76 -15.00 10.18
C THR A 153 -0.80 -13.63 10.83
N ASP A 154 -1.99 -13.13 11.07
CA ASP A 154 -2.24 -11.91 11.82
C ASP A 154 -2.10 -12.15 13.36
N ALA A 155 -2.25 -11.08 14.14
CA ALA A 155 -2.19 -11.16 15.62
C ALA A 155 -3.26 -12.06 16.25
N LYS A 156 -4.29 -12.45 15.49
CA LYS A 156 -5.37 -13.36 15.93
C LYS A 156 -5.16 -14.80 15.45
N GLY A 157 -3.98 -15.11 14.86
CA GLY A 157 -3.66 -16.44 14.32
C GLY A 157 -4.35 -16.80 13.01
N LYS A 158 -5.06 -15.87 12.36
CA LYS A 158 -5.66 -16.08 11.03
C LYS A 158 -4.66 -15.71 9.95
N LEU A 159 -4.74 -16.37 8.79
CA LEU A 159 -3.91 -16.03 7.64
C LEU A 159 -4.06 -14.54 7.28
N SER A 160 -2.92 -13.87 7.18
CA SER A 160 -2.84 -12.45 6.83
C SER A 160 -3.33 -12.22 5.38
N ARG A 161 -3.81 -11.02 5.10
CA ARG A 161 -4.07 -10.55 3.72
C ARG A 161 -2.91 -9.75 3.15
N TYR A 162 -1.89 -9.49 3.95
CA TYR A 162 -0.72 -8.73 3.53
C TYR A 162 0.51 -9.24 4.27
N SER A 163 1.51 -9.65 3.52
CA SER A 163 2.82 -10.03 4.05
C SER A 163 3.88 -9.59 3.05
N VAL A 164 4.85 -8.81 3.52
CA VAL A 164 5.96 -8.32 2.68
C VAL A 164 6.91 -9.46 2.38
N VAL A 165 7.28 -9.60 1.12
CA VAL A 165 8.28 -10.56 0.63
C VAL A 165 9.62 -9.89 0.47
N ARG A 166 9.69 -8.80 -0.32
CA ARG A 166 10.94 -8.09 -0.58
C ARG A 166 10.67 -6.67 -1.08
N HIS A 167 11.46 -5.72 -0.58
CA HIS A 167 11.55 -4.35 -1.08
C HIS A 167 12.48 -4.25 -2.28
N HIS A 168 12.31 -3.20 -3.08
CA HIS A 168 13.20 -2.79 -4.16
C HIS A 168 13.49 -3.91 -5.17
N VAL A 169 12.45 -4.66 -5.54
CA VAL A 169 12.54 -5.66 -6.59
C VAL A 169 12.45 -4.96 -7.94
N ASP A 170 13.39 -5.27 -8.82
CA ASP A 170 13.35 -4.77 -10.20
C ASP A 170 12.03 -5.12 -10.88
N SER A 171 11.43 -4.15 -11.60
CA SER A 171 10.12 -4.31 -12.22
C SER A 171 10.08 -5.45 -13.24
N TYR A 172 11.16 -5.67 -13.98
CA TYR A 172 11.27 -6.79 -14.93
C TYR A 172 11.24 -8.15 -14.19
N THR A 173 11.96 -8.26 -13.07
CA THR A 173 11.94 -9.46 -12.23
C THR A 173 10.52 -9.75 -11.73
N PHE A 174 9.77 -8.72 -11.33
CA PHE A 174 8.38 -8.91 -10.92
C PHE A 174 7.47 -9.35 -12.09
N ASP A 175 7.68 -8.82 -13.29
CA ASP A 175 6.93 -9.27 -14.47
C ASP A 175 7.19 -10.75 -14.80
N LEU A 176 8.40 -11.25 -14.57
CA LEU A 176 8.70 -12.68 -14.66
C LEU A 176 7.95 -13.49 -13.60
N ILE A 177 7.90 -13.00 -12.34
CA ILE A 177 7.09 -13.63 -11.28
C ILE A 177 5.63 -13.71 -11.71
N LYS A 178 5.06 -12.60 -12.18
CA LYS A 178 3.68 -12.53 -12.66
C LYS A 178 3.40 -13.52 -13.80
N LYS A 179 4.34 -13.64 -14.74
CA LYS A 179 4.26 -14.63 -15.84
C LYS A 179 4.23 -16.06 -15.32
N ASP A 180 5.13 -16.41 -14.41
CA ASP A 180 5.20 -17.77 -13.84
C ASP A 180 3.95 -18.09 -13.00
N MET A 181 3.46 -17.12 -12.23
CA MET A 181 2.20 -17.23 -11.47
C MET A 181 1.03 -17.54 -12.42
N LYS A 182 0.92 -16.77 -13.52
CA LYS A 182 -0.14 -16.95 -14.52
C LYS A 182 -0.04 -18.32 -15.22
N GLN A 183 1.15 -18.75 -15.61
CA GLN A 183 1.37 -20.04 -16.26
C GLN A 183 1.00 -21.22 -15.36
N GLY A 184 1.33 -21.13 -14.06
CA GLY A 184 0.96 -22.15 -13.07
C GLY A 184 -0.50 -22.08 -12.60
N GLY A 185 -1.23 -21.00 -12.94
CA GLY A 185 -2.57 -20.72 -12.42
C GLY A 185 -2.55 -20.49 -10.91
N TRP A 186 -1.54 -19.78 -10.40
CA TRP A 186 -1.36 -19.42 -9.01
C TRP A 186 -1.78 -17.97 -8.74
N TYR A 187 -2.27 -17.68 -7.55
CA TYR A 187 -2.79 -16.37 -7.16
C TYR A 187 -2.21 -15.92 -5.82
N GLY A 188 -2.31 -14.61 -5.53
CA GLY A 188 -1.99 -14.03 -4.24
C GLY A 188 -0.60 -13.40 -4.12
N VAL A 189 0.08 -13.12 -5.25
CA VAL A 189 1.32 -12.30 -5.28
C VAL A 189 1.02 -10.98 -5.96
N PHE A 190 1.43 -9.88 -5.32
CA PHE A 190 1.14 -8.51 -5.74
C PHE A 190 2.39 -7.65 -5.64
N SER A 191 2.32 -6.47 -6.25
CA SER A 191 3.34 -5.44 -6.11
C SER A 191 2.74 -4.08 -5.86
N SER A 192 3.51 -3.22 -5.23
CA SER A 192 3.28 -1.79 -5.18
C SER A 192 4.54 -1.04 -5.57
N ASN A 193 4.41 0.21 -6.01
CA ASN A 193 5.55 1.04 -6.37
C ASN A 193 6.49 1.22 -5.16
N ASP A 194 7.79 0.97 -5.35
CA ASP A 194 8.83 1.04 -4.31
C ASP A 194 10.17 1.40 -4.96
N PRO A 195 10.29 2.59 -5.59
CA PRO A 195 11.46 2.98 -6.36
C PRO A 195 12.69 3.05 -5.46
N ILE A 196 13.84 2.70 -6.01
CA ILE A 196 15.10 2.76 -5.31
C ILE A 196 15.93 3.96 -5.77
N ARG A 197 16.41 4.76 -4.81
CA ARG A 197 17.37 5.83 -5.08
C ARG A 197 18.77 5.23 -5.13
N THR A 198 19.47 5.41 -6.23
CA THR A 198 20.82 4.89 -6.45
C THR A 198 21.82 6.03 -6.64
N TYR A 199 23.02 5.80 -6.16
CA TYR A 199 24.15 6.72 -6.22
C TYR A 199 25.29 6.01 -6.95
N PRO A 200 25.35 6.08 -8.31
CA PRO A 200 26.32 5.30 -9.10
C PRO A 200 27.77 5.56 -8.69
N SER A 201 28.08 6.78 -8.28
CA SER A 201 29.42 7.21 -7.83
C SER A 201 29.75 6.77 -6.39
N GLY A 202 28.81 6.11 -5.67
CA GLY A 202 29.02 5.53 -4.34
C GLY A 202 29.47 6.53 -3.28
N GLN A 203 30.79 6.56 -3.01
CA GLN A 203 31.39 7.45 -2.01
C GLN A 203 31.80 8.81 -2.58
N VAL A 204 31.83 8.98 -3.90
CA VAL A 204 32.26 10.25 -4.52
C VAL A 204 31.19 11.31 -4.24
N ALA A 205 31.64 12.41 -3.63
CA ALA A 205 30.80 13.54 -3.20
C ALA A 205 29.65 13.17 -2.25
N SER A 206 29.69 12.02 -1.57
CA SER A 206 28.57 11.55 -0.73
C SER A 206 28.17 12.56 0.36
N ASN A 207 29.11 13.29 0.94
CA ASN A 207 28.85 14.35 1.93
C ASN A 207 28.16 15.59 1.34
N VAL A 208 28.30 15.82 0.03
CA VAL A 208 27.63 16.91 -0.70
C VAL A 208 26.30 16.47 -1.26
N VAL A 209 26.27 15.38 -2.02
CA VAL A 209 25.05 14.81 -2.61
C VAL A 209 24.09 14.36 -1.51
N GLY A 210 24.61 13.66 -0.50
CA GLY A 210 23.81 13.14 0.58
C GLY A 210 23.17 11.78 0.27
N PHE A 211 22.03 11.53 0.89
CA PHE A 211 21.31 10.26 0.78
C PHE A 211 19.83 10.44 1.15
N VAL A 212 19.01 9.46 0.78
CA VAL A 212 17.62 9.34 1.23
C VAL A 212 17.48 8.27 2.32
N ASN A 213 16.48 8.43 3.18
CA ASN A 213 16.11 7.42 4.16
C ASN A 213 15.26 6.29 3.53
N ALA A 214 14.82 5.33 4.34
CA ALA A 214 14.01 4.20 3.90
C ALA A 214 12.67 4.62 3.27
N GLU A 215 12.13 5.78 3.66
CA GLU A 215 10.89 6.34 3.10
C GLU A 215 11.13 7.17 1.82
N GLY A 216 12.36 7.20 1.29
CA GLY A 216 12.70 7.96 0.08
C GLY A 216 12.82 9.48 0.30
N LYS A 217 12.86 9.95 1.55
CA LYS A 217 13.04 11.37 1.90
C LYS A 217 14.51 11.69 2.05
N GLY A 218 14.94 12.84 1.55
CA GLY A 218 16.30 13.34 1.73
C GLY A 218 16.69 13.45 3.20
N ALA A 219 17.78 12.82 3.59
CA ALA A 219 18.25 12.76 4.98
C ALA A 219 19.66 13.32 5.20
N GLY A 220 20.37 13.71 4.14
CA GLY A 220 21.65 14.37 4.21
C GLY A 220 22.00 15.12 2.93
N GLY A 221 22.95 16.05 2.99
CA GLY A 221 23.48 16.78 1.85
C GLY A 221 22.44 17.53 1.02
N PHE A 222 22.67 17.59 -0.29
CA PHE A 222 21.76 18.22 -1.26
C PHE A 222 20.38 17.53 -1.29
N GLU A 223 20.34 16.22 -1.13
CA GLU A 223 19.10 15.45 -1.03
C GLU A 223 18.19 15.96 0.09
N TYR A 224 18.75 16.35 1.24
CA TYR A 224 18.00 16.91 2.37
C TYR A 224 17.59 18.36 2.10
N SER A 225 18.54 19.22 1.71
CA SER A 225 18.29 20.66 1.55
C SER A 225 17.31 20.98 0.44
N HIS A 226 17.25 20.16 -0.63
CA HIS A 226 16.34 20.32 -1.78
C HIS A 226 15.29 19.22 -1.86
N ASN A 227 15.00 18.56 -0.72
CA ASN A 227 14.10 17.42 -0.71
C ASN A 227 12.73 17.72 -1.30
N LYS A 228 12.18 18.92 -1.04
CA LYS A 228 10.85 19.31 -1.53
C LYS A 228 10.80 19.39 -3.07
N GLN A 229 11.82 19.97 -3.66
CA GLN A 229 11.92 20.14 -5.12
C GLN A 229 12.24 18.82 -5.81
N LEU A 230 13.16 18.04 -5.23
CA LEU A 230 13.56 16.73 -5.74
C LEU A 230 12.43 15.71 -5.68
N ALA A 231 11.60 15.74 -4.62
CA ALA A 231 10.57 14.73 -4.39
C ALA A 231 9.40 14.79 -5.39
N GLY A 232 9.17 15.95 -6.03
CA GLY A 232 7.99 16.15 -6.86
C GLY A 232 6.67 16.19 -6.08
N VAL A 233 5.55 16.13 -6.80
CA VAL A 233 4.20 16.18 -6.23
C VAL A 233 3.45 14.90 -6.59
N PRO A 234 2.99 14.11 -5.60
CA PRO A 234 2.22 12.91 -5.86
C PRO A 234 0.92 13.21 -6.61
N GLY A 235 0.63 12.40 -7.60
CA GLY A 235 -0.66 12.36 -8.27
C GLY A 235 -1.65 11.46 -7.55
N LYS A 236 -2.83 11.34 -8.14
CA LYS A 236 -3.92 10.54 -7.60
C LYS A 236 -4.75 9.92 -8.71
N GLU A 237 -4.93 8.64 -8.68
CA GLU A 237 -5.91 7.94 -9.51
C GLU A 237 -7.02 7.40 -8.62
N SER A 238 -8.27 7.76 -8.96
CA SER A 238 -9.46 7.22 -8.31
C SER A 238 -10.32 6.57 -9.37
N TYR A 239 -10.73 5.33 -9.16
CA TYR A 239 -11.64 4.62 -10.04
C TYR A 239 -12.62 3.75 -9.26
N GLU A 240 -13.72 3.40 -9.90
CA GLU A 240 -14.68 2.46 -9.34
C GLU A 240 -14.32 1.03 -9.76
N ALA A 241 -14.30 0.13 -8.79
CA ALA A 241 -14.11 -1.29 -9.02
C ALA A 241 -15.10 -2.12 -8.21
N SER A 242 -15.47 -3.25 -8.80
CA SER A 242 -16.25 -4.31 -8.15
C SER A 242 -15.32 -5.45 -7.73
N THR A 243 -15.89 -6.51 -7.15
CA THR A 243 -15.17 -7.76 -6.87
C THR A 243 -14.61 -8.44 -8.13
N TRP A 244 -15.10 -8.05 -9.30
CA TRP A 244 -14.71 -8.60 -10.61
C TRP A 244 -13.68 -7.74 -11.36
N GLY A 245 -13.28 -6.60 -10.78
CA GLY A 245 -12.31 -5.68 -11.36
C GLY A 245 -12.85 -4.28 -11.58
N ARG A 246 -12.10 -3.47 -12.33
CA ARG A 246 -12.43 -2.08 -12.66
C ARG A 246 -13.71 -2.02 -13.48
N ILE A 247 -14.61 -1.09 -13.13
CA ILE A 247 -15.86 -0.83 -13.86
C ILE A 247 -15.53 0.11 -15.05
N PRO A 248 -15.65 -0.37 -16.31
CA PRO A 248 -15.20 0.41 -17.47
C PRO A 248 -15.88 1.76 -17.66
N LEU A 249 -17.15 1.85 -17.26
CA LEU A 249 -17.99 3.07 -17.33
C LEU A 249 -18.14 3.76 -15.98
N GLY A 250 -17.42 3.32 -14.95
CA GLY A 250 -17.40 3.94 -13.63
C GLY A 250 -16.65 5.27 -13.63
N SER A 251 -16.85 6.05 -12.57
CA SER A 251 -16.13 7.32 -12.42
C SER A 251 -14.62 7.07 -12.35
N ASN A 252 -13.86 7.83 -13.15
CA ASN A 252 -12.42 7.79 -13.14
C ASN A 252 -11.89 9.22 -13.04
N THR A 253 -11.08 9.48 -12.05
CA THR A 253 -10.41 10.76 -11.86
C THR A 253 -8.92 10.50 -11.81
N LEU A 254 -8.18 11.11 -12.75
CA LEU A 254 -6.73 11.05 -12.82
C LEU A 254 -6.16 12.45 -12.59
N VAL A 255 -5.40 12.61 -11.52
CA VAL A 255 -4.51 13.73 -11.30
C VAL A 255 -3.09 13.20 -11.48
N PRO A 256 -2.40 13.54 -12.58
CA PRO A 256 -1.07 13.03 -12.83
C PRO A 256 -0.09 13.48 -11.75
N ALA A 257 0.91 12.65 -11.46
CA ALA A 257 2.05 13.06 -10.64
C ALA A 257 2.90 14.08 -11.40
N VAL A 258 3.50 15.01 -10.66
CA VAL A 258 4.50 15.95 -11.19
C VAL A 258 5.86 15.51 -10.70
N ASP A 259 6.73 15.12 -11.61
CA ASP A 259 8.07 14.66 -11.29
C ASP A 259 8.90 15.74 -10.60
N GLY A 260 9.87 15.31 -9.79
CA GLY A 260 10.77 16.21 -9.09
C GLY A 260 11.73 16.92 -10.05
N THR A 261 12.16 18.10 -9.64
CA THR A 261 13.14 18.90 -10.39
C THR A 261 14.51 18.22 -10.34
N SER A 262 15.11 17.99 -11.50
CA SER A 262 16.50 17.54 -11.62
C SER A 262 17.46 18.71 -11.53
N TYR A 263 18.68 18.48 -11.01
CA TYR A 263 19.71 19.49 -10.83
C TYR A 263 21.02 19.03 -11.41
N THR A 264 21.69 19.95 -12.13
CA THR A 264 23.10 19.82 -12.48
C THR A 264 23.91 20.60 -11.46
N LEU A 265 24.81 19.91 -10.76
CA LEU A 265 25.72 20.50 -9.77
C LEU A 265 26.92 21.08 -10.49
N THR A 266 27.58 22.07 -9.87
CA THR A 266 28.85 22.64 -10.37
C THR A 266 30.04 21.70 -10.13
N LEU A 267 29.83 20.63 -9.34
CA LEU A 267 30.86 19.63 -9.08
C LEU A 267 31.33 18.94 -10.35
N ASP A 268 32.61 18.64 -10.43
CA ASP A 268 33.24 17.76 -11.39
C ASP A 268 33.56 16.43 -10.66
N ALA A 269 32.92 15.33 -11.10
CA ALA A 269 33.06 14.04 -10.44
C ALA A 269 34.50 13.50 -10.46
N GLN A 270 35.27 13.81 -11.52
CA GLN A 270 36.69 13.40 -11.61
C GLN A 270 37.55 14.18 -10.67
N LEU A 271 37.44 15.52 -10.65
CA LEU A 271 38.15 16.36 -9.68
C LEU A 271 37.80 16.02 -8.24
N GLN A 272 36.51 15.75 -7.99
CA GLN A 272 36.03 15.29 -6.67
C GLN A 272 36.69 13.98 -6.25
N LEU A 273 36.78 12.98 -7.14
CA LEU A 273 37.45 11.72 -6.87
C LEU A 273 38.96 11.92 -6.58
N MET A 274 39.65 12.74 -7.39
CA MET A 274 41.06 13.07 -7.18
C MET A 274 41.27 13.75 -5.85
N ALA A 275 40.45 14.75 -5.49
CA ALA A 275 40.52 15.45 -4.22
C ALA A 275 40.32 14.48 -3.03
N GLN A 276 39.33 13.56 -3.12
CA GLN A 276 39.10 12.56 -2.06
C GLN A 276 40.28 11.59 -1.92
N GLN A 277 40.91 11.14 -3.00
CA GLN A 277 42.04 10.23 -2.97
C GLN A 277 43.30 10.95 -2.38
N ALA A 278 43.56 12.18 -2.79
CA ALA A 278 44.64 12.99 -2.27
C ALA A 278 44.47 13.26 -0.75
N LEU A 279 43.22 13.63 -0.36
CA LEU A 279 42.91 13.88 1.03
C LEU A 279 43.05 12.63 1.90
N GLY A 280 42.56 11.47 1.41
CA GLY A 280 42.71 10.20 2.11
C GLY A 280 44.16 9.81 2.32
N THR A 281 45.03 10.06 1.34
CA THR A 281 46.48 9.86 1.43
C THR A 281 47.12 10.80 2.44
N ALA A 282 46.77 12.09 2.39
CA ALA A 282 47.28 13.10 3.31
C ALA A 282 46.90 12.79 4.78
N ILE A 283 45.65 12.44 5.03
CA ILE A 283 45.14 12.04 6.36
C ILE A 283 45.90 10.84 6.91
N LYS A 284 46.10 9.81 6.07
CA LYS A 284 46.86 8.61 6.46
C LYS A 284 48.32 8.94 6.82
N ASN A 285 49.00 9.77 5.99
CA ASN A 285 50.39 10.14 6.21
C ASN A 285 50.55 11.02 7.45
N ALA A 286 49.67 11.97 7.66
CA ALA A 286 49.65 12.86 8.81
C ALA A 286 49.10 12.22 10.09
N LYS A 287 48.54 11.01 10.01
CA LYS A 287 47.78 10.35 11.10
C LYS A 287 46.67 11.25 11.65
N ALA A 288 46.08 12.08 10.78
CA ALA A 288 45.01 12.99 11.14
C ALA A 288 43.67 12.26 11.34
N LYS A 289 42.75 12.83 12.13
CA LYS A 289 41.41 12.26 12.38
C LYS A 289 40.43 12.58 11.26
N SER A 290 40.58 13.71 10.60
CA SER A 290 39.74 14.22 9.54
C SER A 290 40.52 15.22 8.67
N GLY A 291 39.92 15.57 7.54
CA GLY A 291 40.43 16.60 6.66
C GLY A 291 39.42 17.01 5.61
N GLU A 292 39.72 18.13 4.93
CA GLU A 292 38.80 18.78 3.99
C GLU A 292 39.59 19.36 2.83
N ILE A 293 39.00 19.35 1.63
CA ILE A 293 39.48 20.03 0.43
C ILE A 293 38.31 20.71 -0.24
N VAL A 294 38.50 21.98 -0.62
CA VAL A 294 37.60 22.72 -1.50
C VAL A 294 38.38 23.19 -2.71
N MET A 295 37.81 22.95 -3.89
CA MET A 295 38.32 23.48 -5.16
C MET A 295 37.23 24.36 -5.76
N MET A 296 37.57 25.61 -6.05
CA MET A 296 36.65 26.63 -6.52
C MET A 296 37.19 27.33 -7.73
N ASP A 297 36.34 27.62 -8.71
CA ASP A 297 36.68 28.52 -9.81
C ASP A 297 36.59 29.97 -9.29
N VAL A 298 37.73 30.66 -9.31
CA VAL A 298 37.83 32.02 -8.78
C VAL A 298 37.15 33.06 -9.68
N THR A 299 36.81 32.70 -10.92
CA THR A 299 36.19 33.63 -11.88
C THR A 299 34.70 33.79 -11.68
N ASN A 300 34.01 32.72 -11.22
CA ASN A 300 32.58 32.69 -11.09
C ASN A 300 32.08 32.17 -9.72
N GLY A 301 33.00 31.67 -8.86
CA GLY A 301 32.70 31.15 -7.52
C GLY A 301 32.11 29.74 -7.52
N GLU A 302 32.10 29.02 -8.64
CA GLU A 302 31.61 27.64 -8.69
C GLU A 302 32.50 26.69 -7.89
N VAL A 303 31.89 25.87 -7.06
CA VAL A 303 32.58 24.80 -6.34
C VAL A 303 32.72 23.59 -7.26
N LEU A 304 33.97 23.29 -7.65
CA LEU A 304 34.27 22.18 -8.56
C LEU A 304 34.48 20.85 -7.82
N ALA A 305 35.02 20.92 -6.60
CA ALA A 305 35.13 19.77 -5.71
C ALA A 305 35.03 20.21 -4.25
N MET A 306 34.38 19.38 -3.44
CA MET A 306 34.23 19.58 -1.98
C MET A 306 34.36 18.21 -1.30
N ALA A 307 35.59 17.89 -0.89
CA ALA A 307 35.90 16.61 -0.26
C ALA A 307 35.95 16.76 1.26
N SER A 308 35.35 15.84 1.97
CA SER A 308 35.35 15.69 3.42
C SER A 308 35.66 14.25 3.80
N MET A 309 36.57 14.05 4.74
CA MET A 309 36.94 12.71 5.24
C MET A 309 36.84 12.67 6.78
N PRO A 310 36.40 11.56 7.37
CA PRO A 310 35.96 10.32 6.72
C PRO A 310 34.63 10.47 5.96
N THR A 311 34.46 9.69 4.91
CA THR A 311 33.28 9.69 4.05
C THR A 311 32.51 8.38 4.16
N PHE A 312 31.38 8.19 3.41
CA PHE A 312 30.52 7.04 3.43
C PHE A 312 29.98 6.71 2.03
N ASP A 313 29.37 5.55 1.88
CA ASP A 313 28.65 5.16 0.66
C ASP A 313 27.18 5.57 0.77
N SER A 314 26.73 6.51 -0.08
CA SER A 314 25.33 6.98 -0.11
C SER A 314 24.32 5.87 -0.40
N ASN A 315 24.73 4.74 -1.00
CA ASN A 315 23.87 3.58 -1.17
C ASN A 315 23.66 2.76 0.12
N LYS A 316 24.51 2.99 1.16
CA LYS A 316 24.50 2.23 2.41
C LYS A 316 24.55 3.15 3.64
N PRO A 317 23.68 4.16 3.73
CA PRO A 317 23.77 5.19 4.79
C PRO A 317 23.62 4.59 6.19
N GLY A 318 22.86 3.51 6.36
CA GLY A 318 22.70 2.82 7.65
C GLY A 318 23.97 2.13 8.18
N LYS A 319 25.02 1.99 7.35
CA LYS A 319 26.35 1.50 7.79
C LYS A 319 27.30 2.62 8.16
N ALA A 320 26.96 3.87 7.83
CA ALA A 320 27.79 5.02 8.12
C ALA A 320 27.67 5.42 9.59
N LYS A 321 28.78 5.85 10.17
CA LYS A 321 28.79 6.49 11.48
C LYS A 321 28.38 7.97 11.30
N GLU A 322 27.84 8.59 12.33
CA GLU A 322 27.41 9.99 12.31
C GLU A 322 28.53 10.95 11.83
N ASN A 323 29.74 10.73 12.28
CA ASN A 323 30.91 11.56 11.89
C ASN A 323 31.31 11.40 10.41
N GLN A 324 30.79 10.40 9.68
CA GLN A 324 31.05 10.17 8.25
C GLN A 324 30.07 10.89 7.35
N THR A 325 28.81 11.06 7.82
CA THR A 325 27.73 11.69 7.03
C THR A 325 27.80 13.21 7.06
N ARG A 326 28.57 13.77 7.97
CA ARG A 326 28.72 15.19 8.16
C ARG A 326 29.57 15.81 7.04
N ASN A 327 29.10 16.90 6.45
CA ASN A 327 29.92 17.72 5.55
C ASN A 327 30.71 18.72 6.37
N ARG A 328 31.98 18.39 6.65
CA ARG A 328 32.84 19.19 7.53
C ARG A 328 33.17 20.55 6.96
N VAL A 329 33.30 20.66 5.64
CA VAL A 329 33.63 21.94 4.97
C VAL A 329 32.65 23.06 5.35
N ILE A 330 31.37 22.72 5.57
CA ILE A 330 30.31 23.70 5.88
C ILE A 330 29.81 23.63 7.32
N GLN A 331 30.17 22.59 8.06
CA GLN A 331 29.63 22.35 9.41
C GLN A 331 30.67 22.43 10.53
N ASP A 332 31.96 22.32 10.23
CA ASP A 332 33.00 22.40 11.23
C ASP A 332 33.56 23.83 11.32
N ALA A 333 33.69 24.32 12.54
CA ALA A 333 34.39 25.53 12.83
C ALA A 333 35.85 25.20 13.22
N TYR A 334 36.82 25.94 12.68
CA TYR A 334 38.23 25.78 13.01
C TYR A 334 38.95 27.14 13.08
N GLU A 335 40.04 27.19 13.80
CA GLU A 335 40.91 28.36 13.80
C GLU A 335 41.88 28.32 12.61
N PRO A 336 41.75 29.25 11.65
CA PRO A 336 42.56 29.24 10.43
C PRO A 336 44.05 29.55 10.67
N GLY A 337 44.37 30.13 11.78
CA GLY A 337 45.74 30.51 12.09
C GLY A 337 46.36 31.45 11.03
N SER A 338 47.69 31.23 10.68
CA SER A 338 48.37 32.06 9.68
C SER A 338 47.79 31.98 8.27
N VAL A 339 46.92 31.00 7.97
CA VAL A 339 46.21 30.90 6.68
C VAL A 339 45.27 32.09 6.47
N GLN A 340 44.78 32.71 7.56
CA GLN A 340 43.95 33.92 7.51
C GLN A 340 44.68 35.10 6.87
N LYS A 341 46.02 35.12 6.89
CA LYS A 341 46.80 36.21 6.30
C LYS A 341 46.60 36.32 4.79
N ALA A 342 46.27 35.23 4.10
CA ALA A 342 45.96 35.25 2.68
C ALA A 342 44.66 36.04 2.35
N VAL A 343 43.78 36.27 3.34
CA VAL A 343 42.54 37.02 3.19
C VAL A 343 42.65 38.44 3.73
N SER A 344 43.60 38.70 4.60
CA SER A 344 43.75 39.99 5.29
C SER A 344 44.89 40.87 4.73
N TYR A 345 45.56 40.47 3.68
CA TYR A 345 46.50 41.21 2.87
C TYR A 345 45.94 41.36 1.44
#